data_b3e17f1160b115923ca77a536f5cd4c0
#
_entry.id   b3e17f1160b115923ca77a536f5cd4c0
#
_cell.length_a   1.000
_cell.length_b   1.000
_cell.length_c   1.000
_cell.angle_alpha   90.00
_cell.angle_beta   90.00
_cell.angle_gamma   90.00
#
_symmetry.space_group_name_H-M   'P 1'
#
loop_
_entity.id
_entity.type
_entity.pdbx_description
1 polymer ?
#
loop_
_entity_poly.entity_id
_entity_poly.type
_entity_poly.pdbx_seq_one_letter_code
_entity_poly.pdbx_strand_id
1 'polypeptide(L)'
;MRPPVRLIATDIDGTLIPYGGEASVRTLAALRAAEAARVAVVLVTGRPPRTARIIAEALGVHGPAICANGSLVVDLPIIHVLRDIRIEGALATALIADLTAAIPGIVFAWERGLEWGREDTWPQARGGVGLRLPGGIIGPVGAQAAYGLSKVICHLGGADPDAVVQQVREVLAERAEVSTATSPPLAEITAKGHDKREALEWLCRRMGVGRDEVLAIGDGPNDLPMLLWAGRGVAMGNAHATVLEAVSERTHTHEEDGFAAVVEAVLSASSPT
;
A
#
# COMPACT_ATOMS: atom_id res chain seq x y z
N MET A 1 22.31 -9.81 20.10
CA MET A 1 21.51 -10.64 19.18
C MET A 1 20.23 -9.87 18.86
N ARG A 2 19.79 -9.84 17.62
CA ARG A 2 18.46 -9.28 17.27
C ARG A 2 17.38 -10.22 17.81
N PRO A 3 16.23 -9.69 18.28
CA PRO A 3 15.11 -10.53 18.68
C PRO A 3 14.59 -11.33 17.47
N PRO A 4 13.93 -12.46 17.71
CA PRO A 4 13.34 -13.24 16.62
C PRO A 4 12.23 -12.43 15.93
N VAL A 5 12.13 -12.57 14.60
CA VAL A 5 11.05 -11.96 13.83
C VAL A 5 9.73 -12.62 14.20
N ARG A 6 8.72 -11.82 14.56
CA ARG A 6 7.36 -12.25 14.87
C ARG A 6 6.34 -11.77 13.85
N LEU A 7 6.70 -10.74 13.07
CA LEU A 7 5.83 -10.18 12.04
C LEU A 7 6.64 -9.82 10.79
N ILE A 8 6.13 -10.23 9.64
CA ILE A 8 6.59 -9.83 8.32
C ILE A 8 5.55 -8.89 7.74
N ALA A 9 5.92 -7.62 7.55
CA ALA A 9 5.13 -6.64 6.82
C ALA A 9 5.64 -6.56 5.38
N THR A 10 4.79 -6.82 4.41
CA THR A 10 5.23 -6.89 3.02
C THR A 10 4.31 -6.11 2.10
N ASP A 11 4.88 -5.34 1.19
CA ASP A 11 4.11 -4.86 0.04
C ASP A 11 3.71 -6.04 -0.86
N ILE A 12 2.80 -5.79 -1.79
CA ILE A 12 2.26 -6.79 -2.72
C ILE A 12 2.93 -6.66 -4.09
N ASP A 13 2.73 -5.51 -4.75
CA ASP A 13 3.05 -5.30 -6.15
C ASP A 13 4.53 -4.97 -6.36
N GLY A 14 5.28 -5.79 -7.07
CA GLY A 14 6.72 -5.64 -7.19
C GLY A 14 7.51 -6.22 -6.01
N THR A 15 6.81 -6.78 -5.02
CA THR A 15 7.41 -7.42 -3.84
C THR A 15 7.01 -8.89 -3.72
N LEU A 16 5.74 -9.19 -3.39
CA LEU A 16 5.22 -10.56 -3.34
C LEU A 16 4.88 -11.12 -4.72
N ILE A 17 4.40 -10.26 -5.60
CA ILE A 17 4.00 -10.62 -6.96
C ILE A 17 4.54 -9.59 -7.96
N PRO A 18 4.83 -10.01 -9.19
CA PRO A 18 5.06 -9.07 -10.29
C PRO A 18 3.85 -8.16 -10.51
N TYR A 19 4.06 -6.99 -11.08
CA TYR A 19 2.95 -6.10 -11.45
C TYR A 19 1.99 -6.80 -12.42
N GLY A 20 0.76 -7.10 -11.95
CA GLY A 20 -0.26 -7.80 -12.72
C GLY A 20 0.00 -9.30 -12.92
N GLY A 21 0.96 -9.87 -12.21
CA GLY A 21 1.31 -11.28 -12.23
C GLY A 21 0.79 -12.06 -11.02
N GLU A 22 1.32 -13.28 -10.87
CA GLU A 22 1.01 -14.19 -9.78
C GLU A 22 2.27 -14.48 -8.96
N ALA A 23 2.08 -14.94 -7.72
CA ALA A 23 3.19 -15.35 -6.86
C ALA A 23 3.85 -16.63 -7.40
N SER A 24 5.16 -16.70 -7.28
CA SER A 24 5.92 -17.92 -7.60
C SER A 24 5.60 -19.04 -6.61
N VAL A 25 5.88 -20.28 -7.03
CA VAL A 25 5.78 -21.46 -6.16
C VAL A 25 6.66 -21.30 -4.91
N ARG A 26 7.83 -20.68 -5.05
CA ARG A 26 8.76 -20.45 -3.94
C ARG A 26 8.23 -19.40 -2.97
N THR A 27 7.66 -18.31 -3.48
CA THR A 27 7.00 -17.29 -2.64
C THR A 27 5.85 -17.89 -1.85
N LEU A 28 4.99 -18.73 -2.48
CA LEU A 28 3.92 -19.43 -1.79
C LEU A 28 4.45 -20.41 -0.71
N ALA A 29 5.56 -21.10 -0.98
CA ALA A 29 6.19 -21.98 0.01
C ALA A 29 6.75 -21.20 1.19
N ALA A 30 7.38 -20.04 0.95
CA ALA A 30 7.91 -19.16 2.00
C ALA A 30 6.78 -18.60 2.90
N LEU A 31 5.64 -18.21 2.33
CA LEU A 31 4.46 -17.77 3.10
C LEU A 31 3.94 -18.89 4.02
N ARG A 32 3.80 -20.12 3.51
CA ARG A 32 3.40 -21.28 4.32
C ARG A 32 4.43 -21.61 5.42
N ALA A 33 5.71 -21.47 5.13
CA ALA A 33 6.76 -21.68 6.13
C ALA A 33 6.71 -20.64 7.25
N ALA A 34 6.44 -19.37 6.92
CA ALA A 34 6.22 -18.32 7.92
C ALA A 34 5.02 -18.63 8.81
N GLU A 35 3.89 -19.04 8.23
CA GLU A 35 2.71 -19.46 8.99
C GLU A 35 3.01 -20.65 9.91
N ALA A 36 3.67 -21.69 9.40
CA ALA A 36 4.07 -22.86 10.19
C ALA A 36 5.00 -22.49 11.36
N ALA A 37 5.87 -21.50 11.18
CA ALA A 37 6.74 -20.93 12.21
C ALA A 37 5.99 -19.95 13.15
N ARG A 38 4.70 -19.72 12.95
CA ARG A 38 3.87 -18.75 13.71
C ARG A 38 4.39 -17.31 13.59
N VAL A 39 5.00 -16.98 12.47
CA VAL A 39 5.36 -15.60 12.13
C VAL A 39 4.18 -14.99 11.37
N ALA A 40 3.61 -13.92 11.91
CA ALA A 40 2.49 -13.25 11.27
C ALA A 40 2.93 -12.59 9.95
N VAL A 41 2.15 -12.77 8.87
CA VAL A 41 2.36 -12.06 7.60
C VAL A 41 1.27 -11.03 7.44
N VAL A 42 1.65 -9.77 7.30
CA VAL A 42 0.76 -8.62 7.12
C VAL A 42 1.01 -8.00 5.75
N LEU A 43 -0.01 -8.01 4.92
CA LEU A 43 0.01 -7.30 3.64
C LEU A 43 -0.12 -5.79 3.89
N VAL A 44 0.78 -4.99 3.30
CA VAL A 44 0.82 -3.53 3.47
C VAL A 44 0.85 -2.87 2.10
N THR A 45 -0.30 -2.47 1.58
CA THR A 45 -0.46 -2.14 0.17
C THR A 45 -1.21 -0.83 -0.09
N GLY A 46 -0.96 -0.21 -1.25
CA GLY A 46 -1.80 0.85 -1.80
C GLY A 46 -3.16 0.35 -2.32
N ARG A 47 -3.32 -0.96 -2.50
CA ARG A 47 -4.57 -1.55 -2.98
C ARG A 47 -5.71 -1.37 -1.98
N PRO A 48 -6.97 -1.23 -2.48
CA PRO A 48 -8.14 -1.25 -1.61
C PRO A 48 -8.44 -2.67 -1.09
N PRO A 49 -9.20 -2.79 0.00
CA PRO A 49 -9.55 -4.09 0.60
C PRO A 49 -10.16 -5.10 -0.38
N ARG A 50 -10.99 -4.64 -1.32
CA ARG A 50 -11.65 -5.50 -2.32
C ARG A 50 -10.68 -6.24 -3.24
N THR A 51 -9.52 -5.63 -3.58
CA THR A 51 -8.49 -6.28 -4.41
C THR A 51 -7.41 -6.94 -3.56
N ALA A 52 -7.08 -6.39 -2.41
CA ALA A 52 -6.17 -7.03 -1.45
C ALA A 52 -6.70 -8.40 -1.00
N ARG A 53 -8.03 -8.53 -0.78
CA ARG A 53 -8.68 -9.79 -0.45
C ARG A 53 -8.46 -10.88 -1.51
N ILE A 54 -8.65 -10.53 -2.79
CA ILE A 54 -8.46 -11.50 -3.90
C ILE A 54 -7.03 -12.05 -3.89
N ILE A 55 -6.06 -11.18 -3.66
CA ILE A 55 -4.65 -11.57 -3.61
C ILE A 55 -4.36 -12.37 -2.35
N ALA A 56 -4.85 -11.94 -1.19
CA ALA A 56 -4.66 -12.67 0.07
C ALA A 56 -5.21 -14.11 -0.02
N GLU A 57 -6.39 -14.30 -0.61
CA GLU A 57 -6.97 -15.61 -0.89
C GLU A 57 -6.06 -16.45 -1.79
N ALA A 58 -5.54 -15.88 -2.89
CA ALA A 58 -4.64 -16.58 -3.81
C ALA A 58 -3.30 -16.95 -3.15
N LEU A 59 -2.80 -16.11 -2.23
CA LEU A 59 -1.56 -16.34 -1.48
C LEU A 59 -1.74 -17.24 -0.25
N GLY A 60 -2.98 -17.52 0.18
CA GLY A 60 -3.27 -18.21 1.43
C GLY A 60 -2.90 -17.39 2.67
N VAL A 61 -2.90 -16.05 2.58
CA VAL A 61 -2.59 -15.14 3.70
C VAL A 61 -3.88 -14.72 4.38
N HIS A 62 -3.93 -14.92 5.70
CA HIS A 62 -5.09 -14.62 6.54
C HIS A 62 -4.72 -13.65 7.67
N GLY A 63 -5.72 -12.90 8.15
CA GLY A 63 -5.56 -11.96 9.25
C GLY A 63 -5.48 -10.50 8.77
N PRO A 64 -4.89 -9.60 9.60
CA PRO A 64 -4.91 -8.19 9.31
C PRO A 64 -4.10 -7.81 8.08
N ALA A 65 -4.63 -6.87 7.32
CA ALA A 65 -3.97 -6.24 6.18
C ALA A 65 -4.12 -4.72 6.23
N ILE A 66 -3.10 -4.01 5.84
CA ILE A 66 -3.05 -2.56 5.72
C ILE A 66 -3.26 -2.22 4.25
N CYS A 67 -4.34 -1.52 3.96
CA CYS A 67 -4.80 -1.15 2.62
C CYS A 67 -4.80 0.36 2.42
N ALA A 68 -4.95 0.78 1.17
CA ALA A 68 -5.04 2.19 0.79
C ALA A 68 -3.91 3.05 1.39
N ASN A 69 -2.66 2.59 1.31
CA ASN A 69 -1.46 3.23 1.84
C ASN A 69 -1.51 3.55 3.35
N GLY A 70 -2.24 2.76 4.14
CA GLY A 70 -2.36 2.97 5.59
C GLY A 70 -3.69 3.56 6.05
N SER A 71 -4.51 4.07 5.14
CA SER A 71 -5.81 4.65 5.50
C SER A 71 -6.79 3.62 6.04
N LEU A 72 -6.68 2.36 5.61
CA LEU A 72 -7.55 1.28 6.03
C LEU A 72 -6.75 0.11 6.60
N VAL A 73 -7.17 -0.39 7.76
CA VAL A 73 -6.73 -1.68 8.28
C VAL A 73 -7.95 -2.60 8.36
N VAL A 74 -7.84 -3.75 7.73
CA VAL A 74 -8.94 -4.73 7.64
C VAL A 74 -8.46 -6.10 8.06
N ASP A 75 -9.39 -6.97 8.44
CA ASP A 75 -9.13 -8.40 8.66
C ASP A 75 -9.61 -9.20 7.45
N LEU A 76 -8.77 -10.08 6.93
CA LEU A 76 -9.00 -10.87 5.72
C LEU A 76 -9.11 -12.37 6.04
N PRO A 77 -9.84 -13.14 5.24
CA PRO A 77 -10.52 -12.81 3.98
C PRO A 77 -11.91 -12.20 4.15
N ILE A 78 -12.49 -12.27 5.33
CA ILE A 78 -13.77 -11.60 5.63
C ILE A 78 -13.43 -10.15 5.91
N ILE A 79 -13.72 -9.25 4.96
CA ILE A 79 -13.36 -7.85 5.11
C ILE A 79 -14.10 -7.26 6.32
N HIS A 80 -13.43 -7.26 7.47
CA HIS A 80 -13.86 -6.57 8.67
C HIS A 80 -12.94 -5.36 8.88
N VAL A 81 -13.51 -4.15 8.91
CA VAL A 81 -12.73 -2.91 9.06
C VAL A 81 -12.31 -2.76 10.53
N LEU A 82 -11.01 -2.80 10.77
CA LEU A 82 -10.41 -2.58 12.09
C LEU A 82 -10.10 -1.10 12.33
N ARG A 83 -9.78 -0.35 11.25
CA ARG A 83 -9.47 1.08 11.28
C ARG A 83 -9.79 1.70 9.93
N ASP A 84 -10.39 2.89 9.93
CA ASP A 84 -10.65 3.72 8.75
C ASP A 84 -10.28 5.16 9.06
N ILE A 85 -9.20 5.63 8.44
CA ILE A 85 -8.73 7.01 8.54
C ILE A 85 -9.10 7.74 7.25
N ARG A 86 -9.69 8.91 7.43
CA ARG A 86 -10.18 9.71 6.29
C ARG A 86 -9.60 11.12 6.32
N ILE A 87 -9.38 11.67 5.14
CA ILE A 87 -9.29 13.11 4.96
C ILE A 87 -10.65 13.66 5.39
N GLU A 88 -10.67 14.57 6.34
CA GLU A 88 -11.91 15.16 6.86
C GLU A 88 -12.69 15.87 5.73
N GLY A 89 -14.03 15.82 5.76
CA GLY A 89 -14.88 16.19 4.61
C GLY A 89 -14.70 17.63 4.14
N ALA A 90 -14.58 18.61 5.06
CA ALA A 90 -14.32 19.99 4.67
C ALA A 90 -12.95 20.14 4.00
N LEU A 91 -11.92 19.46 4.54
CA LEU A 91 -10.59 19.45 3.97
C LEU A 91 -10.58 18.75 2.59
N ALA A 92 -11.18 17.56 2.48
CA ALA A 92 -11.27 16.83 1.22
C ALA A 92 -11.93 17.68 0.10
N THR A 93 -13.01 18.38 0.45
CA THR A 93 -13.69 19.30 -0.48
C THR A 93 -12.77 20.42 -0.93
N ALA A 94 -12.03 21.05 0.00
CA ALA A 94 -11.10 22.11 -0.31
C ALA A 94 -9.93 21.62 -1.18
N LEU A 95 -9.32 20.46 -0.85
CA LEU A 95 -8.21 19.88 -1.62
C LEU A 95 -8.62 19.59 -3.08
N ILE A 96 -9.81 19.04 -3.29
CA ILE A 96 -10.32 18.74 -4.64
C ILE A 96 -10.59 20.03 -5.42
N ALA A 97 -11.15 21.05 -4.78
CA ALA A 97 -11.38 22.33 -5.42
C ALA A 97 -10.06 22.99 -5.84
N ASP A 98 -9.05 23.01 -4.96
CA ASP A 98 -7.73 23.57 -5.24
C ASP A 98 -7.03 22.83 -6.38
N LEU A 99 -7.05 21.48 -6.38
CA LEU A 99 -6.47 20.66 -7.44
C LEU A 99 -7.17 20.91 -8.79
N THR A 100 -8.50 20.99 -8.80
CA THR A 100 -9.29 21.25 -10.01
C THR A 100 -8.96 22.62 -10.58
N ALA A 101 -8.76 23.63 -9.73
CA ALA A 101 -8.42 24.99 -10.17
C ALA A 101 -6.96 25.11 -10.67
N ALA A 102 -6.03 24.41 -10.01
CA ALA A 102 -4.61 24.51 -10.30
C ALA A 102 -4.14 23.62 -11.47
N ILE A 103 -4.82 22.47 -11.70
CA ILE A 103 -4.42 21.47 -12.69
C ILE A 103 -5.59 21.21 -13.66
N PRO A 104 -5.71 22.01 -14.73
CA PRO A 104 -6.79 21.83 -15.70
C PRO A 104 -6.81 20.44 -16.33
N GLY A 105 -7.98 19.78 -16.31
CA GLY A 105 -8.17 18.44 -16.88
C GLY A 105 -7.81 17.30 -15.94
N ILE A 106 -7.43 17.59 -14.70
CA ILE A 106 -7.26 16.53 -13.66
C ILE A 106 -8.62 15.86 -13.42
N VAL A 107 -8.59 14.54 -13.28
CA VAL A 107 -9.77 13.72 -12.97
C VAL A 107 -9.50 12.84 -11.76
N PHE A 108 -10.56 12.46 -11.05
CA PHE A 108 -10.44 11.81 -9.76
C PHE A 108 -11.15 10.46 -9.71
N ALA A 109 -10.53 9.52 -8.98
CA ALA A 109 -11.19 8.40 -8.36
C ALA A 109 -11.01 8.50 -6.84
N TRP A 110 -11.83 7.82 -6.08
CA TRP A 110 -11.85 7.94 -4.63
C TRP A 110 -12.24 6.64 -3.93
N GLU A 111 -11.86 6.54 -2.67
CA GLU A 111 -12.22 5.46 -1.76
C GLU A 111 -12.69 6.03 -0.42
N ARG A 112 -13.71 5.42 0.17
CA ARG A 112 -14.27 5.76 1.47
C ARG A 112 -14.64 4.47 2.21
N GLY A 113 -13.76 4.00 3.07
CA GLY A 113 -13.91 2.68 3.67
C GLY A 113 -13.97 1.60 2.59
N LEU A 114 -15.09 0.91 2.50
CA LEU A 114 -15.31 -0.14 1.49
C LEU A 114 -15.97 0.36 0.20
N GLU A 115 -16.49 1.58 0.22
CA GLU A 115 -17.08 2.23 -0.95
C GLU A 115 -15.99 2.86 -1.81
N TRP A 116 -16.27 2.99 -3.08
CA TRP A 116 -15.37 3.60 -4.05
C TRP A 116 -16.13 4.19 -5.23
N GLY A 117 -15.48 5.07 -5.94
CA GLY A 117 -16.03 5.64 -7.14
C GLY A 117 -15.00 6.35 -7.99
N ARG A 118 -15.46 6.86 -9.10
CA ARG A 118 -14.66 7.63 -10.04
C ARG A 118 -15.52 8.63 -10.80
N GLU A 119 -14.91 9.63 -11.33
CA GLU A 119 -15.59 10.51 -12.30
C GLU A 119 -15.87 9.78 -13.60
N ASP A 120 -16.90 10.19 -14.33
CA ASP A 120 -17.30 9.61 -15.62
C ASP A 120 -16.20 9.80 -16.69
N THR A 121 -15.43 10.89 -16.58
CA THR A 121 -14.28 11.21 -17.43
C THR A 121 -13.02 10.39 -17.10
N TRP A 122 -13.03 9.59 -16.03
CA TRP A 122 -11.89 8.73 -15.68
C TRP A 122 -11.62 7.71 -16.79
N PRO A 123 -10.38 7.62 -17.33
CA PRO A 123 -10.06 6.72 -18.42
C PRO A 123 -10.28 5.25 -18.04
N GLN A 124 -11.10 4.54 -18.80
CA GLN A 124 -11.39 3.12 -18.54
C GLN A 124 -10.16 2.22 -18.61
N ALA A 125 -9.16 2.59 -19.41
CA ALA A 125 -7.90 1.88 -19.50
C ALA A 125 -6.93 2.17 -18.32
N ARG A 126 -7.20 3.20 -17.52
CA ARG A 126 -6.38 3.65 -16.40
C ARG A 126 -7.04 3.28 -15.07
N GLY A 127 -6.22 3.06 -14.09
CA GLY A 127 -6.65 2.56 -12.79
C GLY A 127 -6.51 1.04 -12.71
N GLY A 128 -6.02 0.56 -11.58
CA GLY A 128 -5.86 -0.86 -11.30
C GLY A 128 -7.19 -1.62 -11.38
N VAL A 129 -7.12 -2.92 -11.28
CA VAL A 129 -8.27 -3.83 -11.31
C VAL A 129 -9.41 -3.36 -10.39
N GLY A 130 -9.07 -2.72 -9.26
CA GLY A 130 -10.03 -2.21 -8.29
C GLY A 130 -11.03 -1.19 -8.83
N LEU A 131 -10.67 -0.37 -9.81
CA LEU A 131 -11.55 0.62 -10.41
C LEU A 131 -12.39 0.08 -11.58
N ARG A 132 -12.24 -1.20 -11.91
CA ARG A 132 -13.01 -1.90 -12.95
C ARG A 132 -14.02 -2.90 -12.36
N LEU A 133 -13.95 -3.15 -11.06
CA LEU A 133 -14.88 -4.05 -10.37
C LEU A 133 -16.30 -3.43 -10.39
N PRO A 134 -17.35 -4.25 -10.40
CA PRO A 134 -18.72 -3.74 -10.28
C PRO A 134 -18.97 -3.09 -8.91
N GLY A 135 -19.94 -2.17 -8.85
CA GLY A 135 -20.40 -1.54 -7.62
C GLY A 135 -19.78 -0.18 -7.29
N GLY A 136 -18.91 0.36 -8.17
CA GLY A 136 -18.37 1.72 -8.00
C GLY A 136 -19.39 2.80 -8.36
N ILE A 137 -19.33 3.91 -7.62
CA ILE A 137 -20.15 5.10 -7.89
C ILE A 137 -19.49 5.92 -9.00
N ILE A 138 -20.24 6.23 -10.04
CA ILE A 138 -19.78 7.10 -11.13
C ILE A 138 -20.42 8.47 -10.96
N GLY A 139 -19.61 9.52 -10.91
CA GLY A 139 -20.04 10.89 -10.76
C GLY A 139 -18.99 11.81 -10.14
N PRO A 140 -19.30 13.10 -10.01
CA PRO A 140 -18.35 14.11 -9.51
C PRO A 140 -17.81 13.75 -8.12
N VAL A 141 -16.50 13.78 -7.96
CA VAL A 141 -15.84 13.50 -6.67
C VAL A 141 -16.24 14.51 -5.59
N GLY A 142 -16.49 15.76 -5.95
CA GLY A 142 -16.92 16.80 -5.00
C GLY A 142 -18.20 16.45 -4.24
N ALA A 143 -19.13 15.71 -4.85
CA ALA A 143 -20.33 15.23 -4.17
C ALA A 143 -20.04 14.19 -3.06
N GLN A 144 -18.91 13.53 -3.12
CA GLN A 144 -18.48 12.51 -2.16
C GLN A 144 -17.51 13.04 -1.13
N ALA A 145 -16.75 14.06 -1.48
CA ALA A 145 -15.70 14.63 -0.62
C ALA A 145 -16.22 15.10 0.74
N ALA A 146 -17.41 15.70 0.79
CA ALA A 146 -18.01 16.19 2.03
C ALA A 146 -18.21 15.11 3.12
N TYR A 147 -18.24 13.83 2.75
CA TYR A 147 -18.37 12.70 3.69
C TYR A 147 -17.01 12.18 4.21
N GLY A 148 -15.91 12.84 3.82
CA GLY A 148 -14.55 12.38 4.07
C GLY A 148 -14.15 11.19 3.18
N LEU A 149 -12.89 11.14 2.77
CA LEU A 149 -12.36 10.14 1.85
C LEU A 149 -11.13 9.46 2.45
N SER A 150 -11.08 8.13 2.40
CA SER A 150 -9.92 7.36 2.85
C SER A 150 -8.75 7.53 1.88
N LYS A 151 -9.04 7.65 0.57
CA LYS A 151 -8.03 7.92 -0.47
C LYS A 151 -8.66 8.66 -1.65
N VAL A 152 -7.92 9.60 -2.22
CA VAL A 152 -8.20 10.22 -3.51
C VAL A 152 -7.10 9.82 -4.49
N ILE A 153 -7.47 9.49 -5.71
CA ILE A 153 -6.55 9.11 -6.78
C ILE A 153 -6.70 10.11 -7.89
N CYS A 154 -5.59 10.71 -8.33
CA CYS A 154 -5.57 11.73 -9.37
C CYS A 154 -4.98 11.17 -10.66
N HIS A 155 -5.57 11.56 -11.79
CA HIS A 155 -5.05 11.28 -13.12
C HIS A 155 -5.14 12.51 -14.00
N LEU A 156 -4.09 12.77 -14.78
CA LEU A 156 -4.07 13.77 -15.84
C LEU A 156 -3.66 13.10 -17.15
N GLY A 157 -4.54 13.12 -18.13
CA GLY A 157 -4.31 12.50 -19.44
C GLY A 157 -3.13 13.13 -20.19
N GLY A 158 -2.25 12.30 -20.75
CA GLY A 158 -1.13 12.77 -21.57
C GLY A 158 0.05 13.43 -20.81
N ALA A 159 -0.06 13.59 -19.48
CA ALA A 159 1.02 14.12 -18.66
C ALA A 159 1.97 13.03 -18.17
N ASP A 160 3.21 13.43 -17.90
CA ASP A 160 4.17 12.61 -17.18
C ASP A 160 3.67 12.38 -15.73
N PRO A 161 3.55 11.12 -15.29
CA PRO A 161 3.02 10.81 -13.97
C PRO A 161 3.80 11.43 -12.80
N ASP A 162 5.13 11.46 -12.88
CA ASP A 162 5.95 12.05 -11.82
C ASP A 162 5.75 13.57 -11.74
N ALA A 163 5.58 14.23 -12.89
CA ALA A 163 5.22 15.64 -12.94
C ALA A 163 3.84 15.91 -12.33
N VAL A 164 2.85 15.02 -12.55
CA VAL A 164 1.53 15.12 -11.91
C VAL A 164 1.63 14.98 -10.39
N VAL A 165 2.40 14.00 -9.90
CA VAL A 165 2.63 13.81 -8.46
C VAL A 165 3.25 15.05 -7.85
N GLN A 166 4.25 15.63 -8.51
CA GLN A 166 4.92 16.86 -8.03
C GLN A 166 3.96 18.05 -8.00
N GLN A 167 3.17 18.27 -9.05
CA GLN A 167 2.15 19.33 -9.08
C GLN A 167 1.11 19.16 -7.97
N VAL A 168 0.63 17.92 -7.75
CA VAL A 168 -0.31 17.61 -6.66
C VAL A 168 0.32 17.95 -5.31
N ARG A 169 1.58 17.59 -5.08
CA ARG A 169 2.31 17.93 -3.83
C ARG A 169 2.43 19.45 -3.63
N GLU A 170 2.74 20.20 -4.67
CA GLU A 170 2.84 21.65 -4.61
C GLU A 170 1.51 22.32 -4.25
N VAL A 171 0.41 21.87 -4.88
CA VAL A 171 -0.94 22.40 -4.60
C VAL A 171 -1.38 22.06 -3.18
N LEU A 172 -1.16 20.83 -2.75
CA LEU A 172 -1.62 20.37 -1.44
C LEU A 172 -0.71 20.81 -0.30
N ALA A 173 0.55 21.10 -0.58
CA ALA A 173 1.58 21.40 0.40
C ALA A 173 1.62 20.34 1.50
N GLU A 174 1.52 20.75 2.77
CA GLU A 174 1.53 19.84 3.91
C GLU A 174 0.14 19.44 4.44
N ARG A 175 -0.92 19.67 3.66
CA ARG A 175 -2.30 19.41 4.11
C ARG A 175 -2.72 17.94 4.02
N ALA A 176 -2.01 17.13 3.23
CA ALA A 176 -2.29 15.71 3.04
C ALA A 176 -0.99 14.94 2.72
N GLU A 177 -1.02 13.62 2.86
CA GLU A 177 0.05 12.77 2.32
C GLU A 177 -0.19 12.53 0.83
N VAL A 178 0.90 12.60 0.04
CA VAL A 178 0.88 12.31 -1.40
C VAL A 178 1.89 11.22 -1.70
N SER A 179 1.39 10.09 -2.15
CA SER A 179 2.19 8.94 -2.59
C SER A 179 1.97 8.65 -4.07
N THR A 180 2.78 7.78 -4.62
CA THR A 180 2.71 7.33 -6.00
C THR A 180 2.33 5.86 -6.03
N ALA A 181 1.31 5.49 -6.81
CA ALA A 181 1.11 4.12 -7.22
C ALA A 181 2.08 3.79 -8.35
N THR A 182 2.75 2.65 -8.27
CA THR A 182 3.85 2.31 -9.15
C THR A 182 3.45 1.80 -10.54
N SER A 183 2.20 1.32 -10.72
CA SER A 183 1.75 0.84 -12.03
C SER A 183 0.22 0.84 -12.16
N PRO A 184 -0.34 1.69 -13.00
CA PRO A 184 0.26 2.88 -13.63
C PRO A 184 0.58 3.95 -12.58
N PRO A 185 1.59 4.80 -12.79
CA PRO A 185 1.88 5.89 -11.86
C PRO A 185 0.68 6.84 -11.77
N LEU A 186 0.18 7.00 -10.55
CA LEU A 186 -0.95 7.87 -10.20
C LEU A 186 -0.62 8.58 -8.89
N ALA A 187 -1.01 9.83 -8.77
CA ALA A 187 -0.94 10.50 -7.48
C ALA A 187 -2.06 9.99 -6.56
N GLU A 188 -1.68 9.48 -5.41
CA GLU A 188 -2.60 9.00 -4.38
C GLU A 188 -2.49 9.90 -3.15
N ILE A 189 -3.62 10.40 -2.67
CA ILE A 189 -3.74 11.35 -1.57
C ILE A 189 -4.45 10.67 -0.41
N THR A 190 -3.83 10.73 0.76
CA THR A 190 -4.39 10.20 2.02
C THR A 190 -4.32 11.26 3.12
N ALA A 191 -4.89 10.98 4.28
CA ALA A 191 -4.88 11.92 5.40
C ALA A 191 -3.45 12.17 5.88
N LYS A 192 -3.14 13.43 6.24
CA LYS A 192 -1.83 13.85 6.75
C LYS A 192 -1.40 13.00 7.94
N GLY A 193 -0.13 12.56 7.94
CA GLY A 193 0.47 11.77 9.01
C GLY A 193 0.04 10.30 9.03
N HIS A 194 -0.70 9.85 8.01
CA HIS A 194 -1.16 8.46 7.90
C HIS A 194 -0.61 7.82 6.63
N ASP A 195 0.36 6.95 6.83
CA ASP A 195 1.07 6.20 5.80
C ASP A 195 1.17 4.71 6.18
N LYS A 196 1.85 3.92 5.34
CA LYS A 196 2.09 2.49 5.60
C LYS A 196 2.79 2.25 6.94
N ARG A 197 3.72 3.11 7.34
CA ARG A 197 4.46 3.01 8.61
C ARG A 197 3.55 3.25 9.81
N GLU A 198 2.78 4.34 9.80
CA GLU A 198 1.91 4.69 10.93
C GLU A 198 0.84 3.61 11.18
N ALA A 199 0.24 3.10 10.09
CA ALA A 199 -0.71 2.01 10.17
C ALA A 199 -0.07 0.70 10.69
N LEU A 200 1.15 0.38 10.26
CA LEU A 200 1.90 -0.78 10.72
C LEU A 200 2.25 -0.65 12.21
N GLU A 201 2.71 0.50 12.64
CA GLU A 201 2.99 0.77 14.05
C GLU A 201 1.73 0.65 14.92
N TRP A 202 0.59 1.17 14.46
CA TRP A 202 -0.70 1.00 15.14
C TRP A 202 -1.08 -0.48 15.25
N LEU A 203 -0.94 -1.25 14.17
CA LEU A 203 -1.26 -2.67 14.16
C LEU A 203 -0.34 -3.47 15.06
N CYS A 204 0.97 -3.21 15.04
CA CYS A 204 1.95 -3.86 15.91
C CYS A 204 1.64 -3.64 17.39
N ARG A 205 1.27 -2.43 17.80
CA ARG A 205 0.83 -2.14 19.17
C ARG A 205 -0.39 -3.00 19.56
N ARG A 206 -1.35 -3.15 18.66
CA ARG A 206 -2.55 -3.96 18.89
C ARG A 206 -2.25 -5.46 18.98
N MET A 207 -1.26 -5.93 18.24
CA MET A 207 -0.81 -7.33 18.24
C MET A 207 0.22 -7.66 19.33
N GLY A 208 0.70 -6.67 20.10
CA GLY A 208 1.76 -6.88 21.08
C GLY A 208 3.09 -7.30 20.44
N VAL A 209 3.42 -6.73 19.26
CA VAL A 209 4.66 -6.95 18.53
C VAL A 209 5.53 -5.70 18.64
N GLY A 210 6.76 -5.87 19.13
CA GLY A 210 7.72 -4.78 19.19
C GLY A 210 8.32 -4.45 17.82
N ARG A 211 8.69 -3.20 17.62
CA ARG A 211 9.35 -2.73 16.39
C ARG A 211 10.50 -3.63 15.96
N ASP A 212 11.36 -4.04 16.91
CA ASP A 212 12.56 -4.83 16.66
C ASP A 212 12.25 -6.28 16.23
N GLU A 213 11.00 -6.72 16.41
CA GLU A 213 10.48 -8.03 16.00
C GLU A 213 9.81 -7.99 14.61
N VAL A 214 9.85 -6.83 13.92
CA VAL A 214 9.24 -6.62 12.61
C VAL A 214 10.29 -6.68 11.51
N LEU A 215 10.04 -7.52 10.51
CA LEU A 215 10.68 -7.50 9.21
C LEU A 215 9.75 -6.80 8.22
N ALA A 216 10.21 -5.74 7.57
CA ALA A 216 9.48 -5.08 6.48
C ALA A 216 10.16 -5.31 5.14
N ILE A 217 9.38 -5.60 4.09
CA ILE A 217 9.87 -5.84 2.72
C ILE A 217 9.01 -5.01 1.76
N GLY A 218 9.65 -4.30 0.83
CA GLY A 218 8.97 -3.44 -0.13
C GLY A 218 9.88 -2.95 -1.25
N ASP A 219 9.28 -2.32 -2.26
CA ASP A 219 9.99 -1.81 -3.44
C ASP A 219 9.67 -0.37 -3.81
N GLY A 220 8.51 0.16 -3.38
CA GLY A 220 8.04 1.48 -3.76
C GLY A 220 8.43 2.61 -2.80
N PRO A 221 8.42 3.87 -3.26
CA PRO A 221 8.66 5.03 -2.39
C PRO A 221 7.68 5.12 -1.21
N ASN A 222 6.44 4.63 -1.38
CA ASN A 222 5.43 4.55 -0.33
C ASN A 222 5.74 3.49 0.74
N ASP A 223 6.69 2.58 0.50
CA ASP A 223 7.17 1.60 1.46
C ASP A 223 8.28 2.16 2.36
N LEU A 224 8.98 3.16 1.88
CA LEU A 224 10.17 3.70 2.53
C LEU A 224 9.95 4.02 4.02
N PRO A 225 8.85 4.67 4.43
CA PRO A 225 8.60 4.93 5.84
C PRO A 225 8.52 3.65 6.69
N MET A 226 7.87 2.58 6.21
CA MET A 226 7.79 1.31 6.96
C MET A 226 9.12 0.56 6.97
N LEU A 227 9.86 0.59 5.86
CA LEU A 227 11.19 -0.04 5.76
C LEU A 227 12.18 0.57 6.73
N LEU A 228 12.20 1.89 6.85
CA LEU A 228 13.07 2.62 7.78
C LEU A 228 12.61 2.48 9.24
N TRP A 229 11.32 2.27 9.48
CA TRP A 229 10.79 2.11 10.83
C TRP A 229 11.00 0.71 11.39
N ALA A 230 10.83 -0.35 10.61
CA ALA A 230 10.94 -1.73 11.08
C ALA A 230 12.31 -2.02 11.71
N GLY A 231 12.37 -3.01 12.61
CA GLY A 231 13.63 -3.49 13.19
C GLY A 231 14.58 -4.06 12.12
N ARG A 232 14.00 -4.56 11.02
CA ARG A 232 14.71 -4.98 9.82
C ARG A 232 13.90 -4.60 8.59
N GLY A 233 14.39 -3.63 7.82
CA GLY A 233 13.81 -3.25 6.53
C GLY A 233 14.67 -3.75 5.39
N VAL A 234 14.06 -4.39 4.41
CA VAL A 234 14.73 -4.99 3.24
C VAL A 234 14.11 -4.43 1.97
N ALA A 235 14.91 -3.83 1.11
CA ALA A 235 14.52 -3.37 -0.21
C ALA A 235 14.59 -4.52 -1.22
N MET A 236 13.59 -4.65 -2.08
CA MET A 236 13.64 -5.56 -3.22
C MET A 236 14.70 -5.12 -4.22
N GLY A 237 15.28 -6.06 -4.97
CA GLY A 237 16.28 -5.75 -5.99
C GLY A 237 15.77 -4.90 -7.15
N ASN A 238 14.47 -4.94 -7.39
CA ASN A 238 13.76 -4.11 -8.37
C ASN A 238 13.20 -2.81 -7.76
N ALA A 239 13.55 -2.46 -6.52
CA ALA A 239 12.98 -1.31 -5.85
C ALA A 239 13.34 0.01 -6.55
N HIS A 240 12.49 1.01 -6.34
CA HIS A 240 12.71 2.37 -6.83
C HIS A 240 14.06 2.94 -6.31
N ALA A 241 14.73 3.76 -7.10
CA ALA A 241 16.05 4.29 -6.78
C ALA A 241 16.11 4.94 -5.37
N THR A 242 15.11 5.72 -5.00
CA THR A 242 15.03 6.35 -3.66
C THR A 242 14.98 5.33 -2.52
N VAL A 243 14.38 4.17 -2.74
CA VAL A 243 14.35 3.08 -1.75
C VAL A 243 15.72 2.41 -1.67
N LEU A 244 16.33 2.12 -2.83
CA LEU A 244 17.68 1.53 -2.89
C LEU A 244 18.76 2.45 -2.27
N GLU A 245 18.61 3.75 -2.36
CA GLU A 245 19.54 4.71 -1.75
C GLU A 245 19.40 4.77 -0.23
N ALA A 246 18.18 4.64 0.29
CA ALA A 246 17.88 4.86 1.70
C ALA A 246 17.92 3.57 2.55
N VAL A 247 17.68 2.40 1.95
CA VAL A 247 17.62 1.10 2.65
C VAL A 247 18.91 0.32 2.37
N SER A 248 19.67 0.02 3.44
CA SER A 248 20.98 -0.63 3.32
C SER A 248 20.88 -2.12 3.00
N GLU A 249 19.85 -2.80 3.52
CA GLU A 249 19.65 -4.23 3.28
C GLU A 249 18.82 -4.46 2.04
N ARG A 250 19.30 -5.30 1.13
CA ARG A 250 18.68 -5.59 -0.16
C ARG A 250 18.55 -7.08 -0.38
N THR A 251 17.55 -7.47 -1.15
CA THR A 251 17.37 -8.83 -1.64
C THR A 251 17.36 -8.86 -3.16
N HIS A 252 17.04 -10.02 -3.74
CA HIS A 252 16.84 -10.19 -5.17
C HIS A 252 15.58 -9.48 -5.67
N THR A 253 15.37 -9.47 -6.98
CA THR A 253 14.14 -8.96 -7.58
C THR A 253 12.94 -9.88 -7.27
N HIS A 254 11.73 -9.39 -7.48
CA HIS A 254 10.54 -10.25 -7.37
C HIS A 254 10.54 -11.40 -8.38
N GLU A 255 11.16 -11.24 -9.56
CA GLU A 255 11.33 -12.29 -10.58
C GLU A 255 12.33 -13.36 -10.13
N GLU A 256 13.25 -13.02 -9.23
CA GLU A 256 14.28 -13.91 -8.67
C GLU A 256 13.89 -14.41 -7.25
N ASP A 257 12.62 -14.32 -6.89
CA ASP A 257 12.10 -14.75 -5.59
C ASP A 257 12.70 -14.03 -4.37
N GLY A 258 13.00 -12.74 -4.48
CA GLY A 258 13.66 -11.96 -3.45
C GLY A 258 12.93 -11.99 -2.11
N PHE A 259 11.59 -11.95 -2.10
CA PHE A 259 10.79 -12.11 -0.88
C PHE A 259 11.05 -13.47 -0.21
N ALA A 260 10.96 -14.55 -0.98
CA ALA A 260 11.14 -15.91 -0.46
C ALA A 260 12.55 -16.09 0.14
N ALA A 261 13.59 -15.59 -0.53
CA ALA A 261 14.97 -15.68 -0.07
C ALA A 261 15.17 -15.02 1.32
N VAL A 262 14.53 -13.87 1.56
CA VAL A 262 14.58 -13.17 2.86
C VAL A 262 13.87 -13.97 3.93
N VAL A 263 12.68 -14.48 3.65
CA VAL A 263 11.87 -15.24 4.62
C VAL A 263 12.58 -16.54 4.99
N GLU A 264 13.10 -17.30 4.02
CA GLU A 264 13.86 -18.52 4.24
C GLU A 264 15.08 -18.28 5.15
N ALA A 265 15.83 -17.20 4.89
CA ALA A 265 17.00 -16.84 5.70
C ALA A 265 16.62 -16.51 7.15
N VAL A 266 15.50 -15.79 7.35
CA VAL A 266 15.01 -15.43 8.70
C VAL A 266 14.57 -16.66 9.47
N LEU A 267 13.80 -17.56 8.85
CA LEU A 267 13.28 -18.76 9.50
C LEU A 267 14.41 -19.74 9.85
N SER A 268 15.41 -19.87 8.97
CA SER A 268 16.59 -20.72 9.23
C SER A 268 17.41 -20.22 10.41
N ALA A 269 17.54 -18.90 10.56
CA ALA A 269 18.29 -18.30 11.68
C ALA A 269 17.55 -18.40 13.03
N SER A 270 16.24 -18.65 13.01
CA SER A 270 15.39 -18.77 14.21
C SER A 270 15.22 -20.21 14.71
N SER A 271 15.67 -21.21 13.94
CA SER A 271 15.63 -22.61 14.35
C SER A 271 16.73 -22.89 15.38
N PRO A 272 16.41 -23.37 16.60
CA PRO A 272 17.44 -23.77 17.56
C PRO A 272 18.20 -24.98 17.00
N THR A 273 19.52 -24.87 17.00
CA THR A 273 20.45 -26.00 16.77
C THR A 273 20.33 -27.07 17.87
#